data_6885832068c6044f8e8a859fff988e18
#
_entry.id   6885832068c6044f8e8a859fff988e18
#
_cell.length_a   1.000
_cell.length_b   1.000
_cell.length_c   1.000
_cell.angle_alpha   90.00
_cell.angle_beta   90.00
_cell.angle_gamma   90.00
#
_symmetry.space_group_name_H-M   'P 1'
#
loop_
_entity.id
_entity.type
_entity.pdbx_description
1 polymer ?
#
loop_
_entity_poly.entity_id
_entity_poly.type
_entity_poly.pdbx_seq_one_letter_code
_entity_poly.pdbx_strand_id
1 'polypeptide(L)'
;MNILVKIISFLSLLLISCNLDSTNYKRIQGDALGTTYQVIVQSESNSSLIKQSIDSIFEVINNSMSTYRSNSIISRVNQSQNPVKVDGHFIEVFKISRNMESFKWIF
;
A
#
# COMPACT_ATOMS: atom_id res chain seq x y z
N MET A 1 -33.89 15.04 -49.07
CA MET A 1 -32.93 14.20 -48.44
C MET A 1 -33.47 13.78 -47.07
N ASN A 2 -33.60 12.50 -46.92
CA ASN A 2 -34.53 11.88 -46.00
C ASN A 2 -34.12 12.09 -44.53
N ILE A 3 -35.11 12.38 -43.69
CA ILE A 3 -34.98 12.46 -42.21
C ILE A 3 -34.20 11.26 -41.66
N LEU A 4 -34.39 10.07 -42.27
CA LEU A 4 -33.69 8.86 -41.91
C LEU A 4 -32.18 8.99 -42.02
N VAL A 5 -31.64 9.61 -43.07
CA VAL A 5 -30.21 9.84 -43.28
C VAL A 5 -29.62 10.79 -42.22
N LYS A 6 -30.38 11.81 -41.85
CA LYS A 6 -29.97 12.77 -40.79
C LYS A 6 -29.95 12.12 -39.41
N ILE A 7 -30.90 11.23 -39.13
CA ILE A 7 -30.96 10.47 -37.87
C ILE A 7 -29.79 9.47 -37.78
N ILE A 8 -29.49 8.77 -38.89
CA ILE A 8 -28.35 7.82 -38.93
C ILE A 8 -27.02 8.58 -38.80
N SER A 9 -26.86 9.72 -39.43
CA SER A 9 -25.67 10.55 -39.31
C SER A 9 -25.48 11.11 -37.89
N PHE A 10 -26.56 11.51 -37.22
CA PHE A 10 -26.53 11.98 -35.84
C PHE A 10 -26.24 10.85 -34.85
N LEU A 11 -26.80 9.66 -35.08
CA LEU A 11 -26.55 8.47 -34.27
C LEU A 11 -25.12 7.96 -34.40
N SER A 12 -24.54 8.06 -35.62
CA SER A 12 -23.13 7.72 -35.88
C SER A 12 -22.14 8.64 -35.13
N LEU A 13 -22.51 9.90 -34.95
CA LEU A 13 -21.68 10.88 -34.22
C LEU A 13 -21.63 10.60 -32.71
N LEU A 14 -22.69 10.01 -32.15
CA LEU A 14 -22.76 9.64 -30.73
C LEU A 14 -21.90 8.40 -30.39
N LEU A 15 -21.53 7.57 -31.36
CA LEU A 15 -20.74 6.35 -31.13
C LEU A 15 -19.23 6.62 -31.07
N ILE A 16 -18.76 7.80 -31.42
CA ILE A 16 -17.33 8.15 -31.46
C ILE A 16 -16.81 8.67 -30.11
N SER A 17 -17.70 8.89 -29.14
CA SER A 17 -17.37 9.62 -27.88
C SER A 17 -16.84 8.74 -26.74
N CYS A 18 -16.56 7.46 -26.95
CA CYS A 18 -15.92 6.62 -25.94
C CYS A 18 -14.45 6.40 -26.26
N ASN A 19 -13.63 7.43 -26.12
CA ASN A 19 -12.21 7.21 -25.81
C ASN A 19 -12.13 6.84 -24.33
N LEU A 20 -12.21 5.53 -24.03
CA LEU A 20 -11.71 5.02 -22.78
C LEU A 20 -10.18 5.16 -22.81
N ASP A 21 -9.68 6.23 -22.20
CA ASP A 21 -8.30 6.26 -21.78
C ASP A 21 -8.10 5.01 -20.89
N SER A 22 -7.47 3.99 -21.45
CA SER A 22 -7.05 2.83 -20.68
C SER A 22 -5.88 3.26 -19.79
N THR A 23 -6.22 3.92 -18.68
CA THR A 23 -5.26 4.20 -17.62
C THR A 23 -4.72 2.86 -17.13
N ASN A 24 -3.42 2.68 -17.28
CA ASN A 24 -2.72 1.42 -17.04
C ASN A 24 -2.57 1.19 -15.53
N TYR A 25 -3.66 0.88 -14.86
CA TYR A 25 -3.67 0.52 -13.44
C TYR A 25 -3.20 -0.91 -13.26
N LYS A 26 -2.23 -1.10 -12.39
CA LYS A 26 -1.72 -2.41 -11.97
C LYS A 26 -2.18 -2.69 -10.56
N ARG A 27 -2.68 -3.90 -10.34
CA ARG A 27 -3.07 -4.41 -9.03
C ARG A 27 -1.99 -5.36 -8.54
N ILE A 28 -1.43 -5.06 -7.38
CA ILE A 28 -0.38 -5.84 -6.73
C ILE A 28 -0.94 -6.31 -5.41
N GLN A 29 -0.81 -7.60 -5.13
CA GLN A 29 -1.31 -8.23 -3.91
C GLN A 29 -0.22 -9.08 -3.27
N GLY A 30 -0.28 -9.22 -1.97
CA GLY A 30 0.62 -10.07 -1.21
C GLY A 30 0.24 -10.17 0.26
N ASP A 31 1.03 -10.91 1.00
CA ASP A 31 0.90 -11.08 2.44
C ASP A 31 1.96 -10.25 3.15
N ALA A 32 1.58 -9.52 4.19
CA ALA A 32 2.52 -8.76 5.00
C ALA A 32 1.96 -8.53 6.41
N LEU A 33 2.84 -8.51 7.40
CA LEU A 33 2.51 -8.14 8.78
C LEU A 33 1.37 -8.98 9.39
N GLY A 34 1.24 -10.25 8.97
CA GLY A 34 0.18 -11.16 9.43
C GLY A 34 -1.18 -10.95 8.78
N THR A 35 -1.26 -10.15 7.71
CA THR A 35 -2.47 -9.90 6.92
C THR A 35 -2.14 -9.83 5.43
N THR A 36 -3.14 -9.61 4.60
CA THR A 36 -2.97 -9.39 3.16
C THR A 36 -2.98 -7.90 2.83
N TYR A 37 -2.28 -7.52 1.76
CA TYR A 37 -2.33 -6.16 1.23
C TYR A 37 -2.71 -6.16 -0.25
N GLN A 38 -3.28 -5.04 -0.70
CA GLN A 38 -3.53 -4.77 -2.10
C GLN A 38 -3.15 -3.33 -2.41
N VAL A 39 -2.33 -3.15 -3.44
CA VAL A 39 -1.92 -1.83 -3.95
C VAL A 39 -2.39 -1.71 -5.39
N ILE A 40 -3.04 -0.59 -5.70
CA ILE A 40 -3.42 -0.21 -7.06
C ILE A 40 -2.56 0.99 -7.44
N VAL A 41 -1.78 0.85 -8.50
CA VAL A 41 -0.83 1.88 -8.94
C VAL A 41 -0.94 2.08 -10.45
N GLN A 42 -0.92 3.33 -10.85
CA GLN A 42 -0.74 3.69 -12.25
C GLN A 42 0.76 3.82 -12.52
N SER A 43 1.32 2.90 -13.29
CA SER A 43 2.75 2.87 -13.57
C SER A 43 3.07 2.09 -14.84
N GLU A 44 4.06 2.56 -15.58
CA GLU A 44 4.66 1.85 -16.70
C GLU A 44 5.63 0.74 -16.25
N SER A 45 6.11 0.80 -15.01
CA SER A 45 7.05 -0.17 -14.46
C SER A 45 6.44 -1.57 -14.39
N ASN A 46 7.29 -2.60 -14.44
CA ASN A 46 6.85 -3.99 -14.32
C ASN A 46 6.24 -4.25 -12.92
N SER A 47 5.08 -4.92 -12.89
CA SER A 47 4.38 -5.27 -11.65
C SER A 47 5.24 -6.08 -10.67
N SER A 48 6.13 -6.95 -11.20
CA SER A 48 7.01 -7.75 -10.35
C SER A 48 8.08 -6.89 -9.65
N LEU A 49 8.61 -5.86 -10.31
CA LEU A 49 9.56 -4.92 -9.69
C LEU A 49 8.90 -4.10 -8.60
N ILE A 50 7.67 -3.64 -8.84
CA ILE A 50 6.91 -2.88 -7.84
C ILE A 50 6.61 -3.80 -6.64
N LYS A 51 6.16 -5.04 -6.89
CA LYS A 51 5.93 -6.02 -5.83
C LYS A 51 7.19 -6.27 -5.00
N GLN A 52 8.33 -6.49 -5.64
CA GLN A 52 9.60 -6.71 -4.97
C GLN A 52 9.99 -5.51 -4.07
N SER A 53 9.76 -4.29 -4.55
CA SER A 53 10.00 -3.07 -3.75
C SER A 53 9.10 -3.00 -2.53
N ILE A 54 7.81 -3.32 -2.68
CA ILE A 54 6.85 -3.36 -1.58
C ILE A 54 7.25 -4.44 -0.57
N ASP A 55 7.55 -5.66 -1.03
CA ASP A 55 7.95 -6.78 -0.18
C ASP A 55 9.24 -6.46 0.60
N SER A 56 10.19 -5.74 -0.01
CA SER A 56 11.43 -5.32 0.66
C SER A 56 11.17 -4.31 1.80
N ILE A 57 10.21 -3.40 1.62
CA ILE A 57 9.79 -2.47 2.67
C ILE A 57 9.17 -3.23 3.83
N PHE A 58 8.26 -4.17 3.55
CA PHE A 58 7.66 -5.00 4.59
C PHE A 58 8.71 -5.85 5.34
N GLU A 59 9.72 -6.34 4.63
CA GLU A 59 10.80 -7.10 5.26
C GLU A 59 11.60 -6.23 6.25
N VAL A 60 11.93 -5.00 5.89
CA VAL A 60 12.59 -4.04 6.79
C VAL A 60 11.74 -3.78 8.03
N ILE A 61 10.44 -3.53 7.86
CA ILE A 61 9.52 -3.29 8.99
C ILE A 61 9.39 -4.56 9.85
N ASN A 62 9.28 -5.74 9.25
CA ASN A 62 9.21 -7.00 9.99
C ASN A 62 10.46 -7.26 10.84
N ASN A 63 11.65 -6.94 10.33
CA ASN A 63 12.89 -7.09 11.08
C ASN A 63 12.97 -6.14 12.29
N SER A 64 12.32 -4.98 12.20
CA SER A 64 12.23 -4.04 13.30
C SER A 64 11.10 -4.39 14.30
N MET A 65 9.86 -4.57 13.81
CA MET A 65 8.64 -4.46 14.60
C MET A 65 7.79 -5.73 14.68
N SER A 66 8.18 -6.83 14.04
CA SER A 66 7.38 -8.06 14.09
C SER A 66 7.48 -8.76 15.45
N THR A 67 6.39 -8.90 16.16
CA THR A 67 6.29 -9.69 17.39
C THR A 67 6.26 -11.20 17.13
N TYR A 68 6.04 -11.62 15.88
CA TYR A 68 6.06 -13.03 15.46
C TYR A 68 7.46 -13.55 15.14
N ARG A 69 8.43 -12.64 14.89
CA ARG A 69 9.82 -12.99 14.63
C ARG A 69 10.63 -12.85 15.89
N SER A 70 11.19 -13.96 16.39
CA SER A 70 12.00 -13.98 17.60
C SER A 70 13.27 -13.12 17.52
N ASN A 71 13.81 -12.92 16.31
CA ASN A 71 15.02 -12.15 16.05
C ASN A 71 14.75 -10.68 15.66
N SER A 72 13.50 -10.23 15.63
CA SER A 72 13.17 -8.82 15.40
C SER A 72 13.65 -7.91 16.54
N ILE A 73 13.80 -6.62 16.26
CA ILE A 73 14.24 -5.65 17.29
C ILE A 73 13.25 -5.61 18.45
N ILE A 74 11.94 -5.52 18.17
CA ILE A 74 10.93 -5.48 19.22
C ILE A 74 10.93 -6.75 20.08
N SER A 75 11.12 -7.93 19.49
CA SER A 75 11.19 -9.18 20.23
C SER A 75 12.42 -9.23 21.14
N ARG A 76 13.58 -8.73 20.65
CA ARG A 76 14.79 -8.62 21.48
C ARG A 76 14.61 -7.62 22.63
N VAL A 77 13.97 -6.48 22.37
CA VAL A 77 13.66 -5.49 23.41
C VAL A 77 12.76 -6.10 24.50
N ASN A 78 11.72 -6.85 24.10
CA ASN A 78 10.78 -7.47 25.03
C ASN A 78 11.38 -8.61 25.87
N GLN A 79 12.41 -9.27 25.37
CA GLN A 79 13.04 -10.44 26.02
C GLN A 79 14.29 -10.07 26.81
N SER A 80 14.92 -8.94 26.52
CA SER A 80 16.18 -8.56 27.13
C SER A 80 15.99 -7.80 28.44
N GLN A 81 16.80 -8.13 29.43
CA GLN A 81 16.95 -7.33 30.66
C GLN A 81 18.04 -6.25 30.52
N ASN A 82 18.78 -6.24 29.43
CA ASN A 82 19.83 -5.30 29.14
C ASN A 82 19.42 -4.32 28.02
N PRO A 83 20.03 -3.13 27.93
CA PRO A 83 19.78 -2.20 26.83
C PRO A 83 20.00 -2.85 25.46
N VAL A 84 19.03 -2.68 24.57
CA VAL A 84 19.06 -3.19 23.19
C VAL A 84 19.20 -2.01 22.23
N LYS A 85 20.15 -2.10 21.30
CA LYS A 85 20.27 -1.12 20.22
C LYS A 85 19.07 -1.29 19.28
N VAL A 86 18.35 -0.21 19.04
CA VAL A 86 17.17 -0.17 18.16
C VAL A 86 17.46 0.65 16.91
N ASP A 87 16.66 0.46 15.86
CA ASP A 87 16.75 1.18 14.61
C ASP A 87 15.82 2.43 14.57
N GLY A 88 15.89 3.16 13.44
CA GLY A 88 15.06 4.35 13.23
C GLY A 88 13.57 4.06 13.20
N HIS A 89 13.15 2.95 12.61
CA HIS A 89 11.75 2.54 12.54
C HIS A 89 11.16 2.27 13.92
N PHE A 90 11.91 1.58 14.77
CA PHE A 90 11.52 1.36 16.16
C PHE A 90 11.35 2.67 16.93
N ILE A 91 12.32 3.58 16.78
CA ILE A 91 12.30 4.90 17.46
C ILE A 91 11.07 5.70 17.03
N GLU A 92 10.75 5.70 15.74
CA GLU A 92 9.63 6.46 15.19
C GLU A 92 8.29 5.93 15.69
N VAL A 93 8.07 4.63 15.61
CA VAL A 93 6.86 3.97 16.12
C VAL A 93 6.71 4.19 17.64
N PHE A 94 7.80 4.07 18.38
CA PHE A 94 7.80 4.30 19.83
C PHE A 94 7.41 5.73 20.19
N LYS A 95 7.94 6.73 19.48
CA LYS A 95 7.57 8.14 19.68
C LYS A 95 6.09 8.39 19.43
N ILE A 96 5.55 7.83 18.33
CA ILE A 96 4.14 7.95 17.99
C ILE A 96 3.27 7.29 19.07
N SER A 97 3.62 6.09 19.50
CA SER A 97 2.88 5.37 20.56
C SER A 97 2.84 6.14 21.87
N ARG A 98 3.96 6.73 22.30
CA ARG A 98 4.01 7.59 23.50
C ARG A 98 3.13 8.82 23.37
N ASN A 99 3.08 9.44 22.19
CA ASN A 99 2.23 10.60 21.96
C ASN A 99 0.74 10.22 22.00
N MET A 100 0.39 9.00 21.57
CA MET A 100 -0.99 8.51 21.64
C MET A 100 -1.43 8.19 23.08
N GLU A 101 -0.54 7.78 23.97
CA GLU A 101 -0.82 7.57 25.40
C GLU A 101 -1.25 8.87 26.10
N SER A 102 -0.79 10.03 25.62
CA SER A 102 -1.19 11.33 26.15
C SER A 102 -2.59 11.79 25.70
N PHE A 103 -3.17 11.16 24.68
CA PHE A 103 -4.60 11.29 24.35
C PHE A 103 -5.42 10.47 25.33
N LYS A 104 -5.75 11.06 26.48
CA LYS A 104 -6.79 10.50 27.35
C LYS A 104 -8.07 10.35 26.54
N TRP A 105 -8.44 9.12 26.26
CA TRP A 105 -9.77 8.82 25.74
C TRP A 105 -10.79 9.28 26.77
N ILE A 106 -11.44 10.40 26.50
CA ILE A 106 -12.60 10.86 27.26
C ILE A 106 -13.77 10.09 26.63
N PHE A 107 -14.14 8.99 27.21
CA PHE A 107 -15.42 8.35 27.05
C PHE A 107 -16.22 8.53 28.33
#